data_5bfb7661d588a54e3b85ef2b85bc5827
#
_entry.id   5bfb7661d588a54e3b85ef2b85bc5827
#
_cell.length_a   1.000
_cell.length_b   1.000
_cell.length_c   1.000
_cell.angle_alpha   90.00
_cell.angle_beta   90.00
_cell.angle_gamma   90.00
#
_symmetry.space_group_name_H-M   'P 1'
#
loop_
_entity.id
_entity.type
_entity.pdbx_description
1 polymer ?
#
loop_
_entity_poly.entity_id
_entity_poly.type
_entity_poly.pdbx_seq_one_letter_code
_entity_poly.pdbx_strand_id
1 'polypeptide(L)'
;LTINAIYADYDGKIYDPLEATGTSGLADLEAGVVRFIGDPDTRIAEDYLRVLRFFRFSAQLQPLATDEKSLAACVRAANQKDGLAGLSGERLAQELFKLLSHVTAPHALELMDGAGLLPFIFPFTPAMDIQSMRLANLINIQETHFFEADTLLRLAALCPDSKVVSGQLSEKLRLSKKHTKRLAAALETSCNPVCYMSAREMRRALYVSGREAFIDRCFLMWALDEKINNAVQWRALIAMATSWEKPDFPLTGDMMKTAGVPEGPEMGRVFQEVERWWIDSDFTEDKFSIIERLKAVVQATIL
;
A
#
# COMPACT_ATOMS: atom_id res chain seq x y z
N LEU A 1 14.39 20.20 -13.39
CA LEU A 1 13.16 20.99 -13.30
C LEU A 1 13.52 22.37 -12.75
N THR A 2 12.83 23.42 -13.21
CA THR A 2 13.11 24.82 -12.84
C THR A 2 12.95 25.04 -11.35
N ILE A 3 11.84 24.62 -10.76
CA ILE A 3 11.54 24.73 -9.33
C ILE A 3 12.54 24.01 -8.42
N ASN A 4 13.28 23.05 -8.94
CA ASN A 4 14.27 22.27 -8.18
C ASN A 4 15.71 22.81 -8.33
N ALA A 5 15.86 23.96 -8.98
CA ALA A 5 17.14 24.67 -9.14
C ALA A 5 17.25 25.92 -8.27
N ILE A 6 16.25 26.18 -7.43
CA ILE A 6 16.21 27.29 -6.49
C ILE A 6 17.08 26.92 -5.28
N TYR A 7 17.89 27.85 -4.81
CA TYR A 7 18.75 27.73 -3.63
C TYR A 7 18.38 28.75 -2.58
N ALA A 8 18.67 28.44 -1.33
CA ALA A 8 18.63 29.39 -0.22
C ALA A 8 19.99 29.36 0.48
N ASP A 9 20.49 30.52 0.91
CA ASP A 9 21.63 30.60 1.79
C ASP A 9 21.26 30.37 3.27
N TYR A 10 22.26 30.42 4.16
CA TYR A 10 22.04 30.21 5.61
C TYR A 10 21.21 31.31 6.28
N ASP A 11 21.13 32.49 5.66
CA ASP A 11 20.33 33.63 6.13
C ASP A 11 18.91 33.61 5.56
N GLY A 12 18.58 32.55 4.78
CA GLY A 12 17.26 32.37 4.15
C GLY A 12 17.05 33.21 2.89
N LYS A 13 18.11 33.85 2.34
CA LYS A 13 18.03 34.56 1.08
C LYS A 13 17.93 33.58 -0.06
N ILE A 14 16.91 33.74 -0.87
CA ILE A 14 16.64 32.86 -2.02
C ILE A 14 17.46 33.34 -3.22
N TYR A 15 18.00 32.37 -3.95
CA TYR A 15 18.75 32.57 -5.19
C TYR A 15 18.22 31.65 -6.28
N ASP A 16 17.77 32.24 -7.38
CA ASP A 16 17.35 31.55 -8.59
C ASP A 16 18.36 31.75 -9.70
N PRO A 17 19.22 30.76 -9.99
CA PRO A 17 20.25 30.89 -11.03
C PRO A 17 19.66 30.95 -12.45
N LEU A 18 18.38 30.66 -12.63
CA LEU A 18 17.72 30.65 -13.94
C LEU A 18 17.22 32.01 -14.38
N GLU A 19 17.09 32.98 -13.47
CA GLU A 19 16.64 34.35 -13.81
C GLU A 19 17.50 34.98 -14.93
N ALA A 20 18.83 34.75 -14.89
CA ALA A 20 19.75 35.25 -15.89
C ALA A 20 19.55 34.62 -17.28
N THR A 21 18.80 33.53 -17.40
CA THR A 21 18.53 32.80 -18.66
C THR A 21 17.17 33.14 -19.27
N GLY A 22 16.41 34.05 -18.63
CA GLY A 22 15.04 34.41 -19.05
C GLY A 22 13.99 33.38 -18.61
N THR A 23 14.35 32.43 -17.73
CA THR A 23 13.44 31.47 -17.11
C THR A 23 13.57 31.65 -15.60
N SER A 24 12.47 31.63 -14.86
CA SER A 24 12.54 31.72 -13.38
C SER A 24 11.86 30.52 -12.74
N GLY A 25 12.64 29.82 -11.90
CA GLY A 25 12.11 28.75 -11.05
C GLY A 25 11.18 29.27 -9.98
N LEU A 26 11.42 30.48 -9.46
CA LEU A 26 10.54 31.17 -8.50
C LEU A 26 9.18 31.50 -9.14
N ALA A 27 9.19 32.10 -10.34
CA ALA A 27 7.94 32.38 -11.06
C ALA A 27 7.16 31.09 -11.39
N ASP A 28 7.86 30.01 -11.77
CA ASP A 28 7.22 28.71 -11.97
C ASP A 28 6.63 28.15 -10.69
N LEU A 29 7.34 28.31 -9.56
CA LEU A 29 6.84 27.85 -8.26
C LEU A 29 5.59 28.62 -7.83
N GLU A 30 5.60 29.96 -7.97
CA GLU A 30 4.44 30.82 -7.69
C GLU A 30 3.25 30.52 -8.58
N ALA A 31 3.50 30.21 -9.86
CA ALA A 31 2.46 29.82 -10.82
C ALA A 31 2.01 28.36 -10.68
N GLY A 32 2.63 27.55 -9.84
CA GLY A 32 2.36 26.12 -9.72
C GLY A 32 2.75 25.32 -10.97
N VAL A 33 3.73 25.79 -11.74
CA VAL A 33 4.16 25.17 -13.01
C VAL A 33 5.37 24.29 -12.81
N VAL A 34 5.32 23.07 -13.29
CA VAL A 34 6.48 22.17 -13.36
C VAL A 34 6.97 22.12 -14.80
N ARG A 35 8.24 22.52 -15.02
CA ARG A 35 8.86 22.43 -16.36
C ARG A 35 10.33 22.01 -16.28
N PHE A 36 10.83 21.47 -17.39
CA PHE A 36 12.24 21.13 -17.54
C PHE A 36 13.07 22.40 -17.81
N ILE A 37 14.31 22.41 -17.33
CA ILE A 37 15.28 23.43 -17.66
C ILE A 37 15.80 23.16 -19.07
N GLY A 38 15.69 24.14 -19.97
CA GLY A 38 16.10 24.00 -21.37
C GLY A 38 15.19 23.07 -22.17
N ASP A 39 15.78 22.27 -23.07
CA ASP A 39 15.01 21.34 -23.90
C ASP A 39 14.58 20.08 -23.15
N PRO A 40 13.26 19.81 -23.00
CA PRO A 40 12.75 18.68 -22.22
C PRO A 40 13.21 17.30 -22.73
N ASP A 41 13.28 17.09 -24.06
CA ASP A 41 13.66 15.81 -24.63
C ASP A 41 15.12 15.49 -24.31
N THR A 42 16.03 16.47 -24.44
CA THR A 42 17.44 16.34 -24.08
C THR A 42 17.58 16.01 -22.57
N ARG A 43 16.82 16.70 -21.72
CA ARG A 43 16.88 16.50 -20.26
C ARG A 43 16.36 15.13 -19.84
N ILE A 44 15.35 14.60 -20.51
CA ILE A 44 14.84 13.25 -20.27
C ILE A 44 15.84 12.20 -20.74
N ALA A 45 16.46 12.40 -21.91
CA ALA A 45 17.45 11.47 -22.46
C ALA A 45 18.67 11.28 -21.54
N GLU A 46 19.08 12.31 -20.78
CA GLU A 46 20.17 12.20 -19.80
C GLU A 46 19.80 11.28 -18.62
N ASP A 47 18.54 11.28 -18.16
CA ASP A 47 18.04 10.44 -17.07
C ASP A 47 16.52 10.34 -17.15
N TYR A 48 16.02 9.20 -17.58
CA TYR A 48 14.59 8.93 -17.72
C TYR A 48 13.81 8.96 -16.39
N LEU A 49 14.46 8.87 -15.23
CA LEU A 49 13.81 9.06 -13.93
C LEU A 49 13.23 10.48 -13.78
N ARG A 50 13.73 11.45 -14.55
CA ARG A 50 13.21 12.82 -14.58
C ARG A 50 11.74 12.89 -15.01
N VAL A 51 11.28 11.92 -15.81
CA VAL A 51 9.84 11.78 -16.15
C VAL A 51 9.02 11.57 -14.88
N LEU A 52 9.40 10.59 -14.03
CA LEU A 52 8.70 10.35 -12.78
C LEU A 52 8.80 11.53 -11.81
N ARG A 53 9.95 12.21 -11.78
CA ARG A 53 10.11 13.43 -10.99
C ARG A 53 9.19 14.55 -11.46
N PHE A 54 8.98 14.70 -12.76
CA PHE A 54 8.03 15.67 -13.29
C PHE A 54 6.64 15.46 -12.69
N PHE A 55 6.10 14.24 -12.77
CA PHE A 55 4.77 13.93 -12.21
C PHE A 55 4.73 14.00 -10.67
N ARG A 56 5.81 13.62 -9.99
CA ARG A 56 5.90 13.77 -8.54
C ARG A 56 5.82 15.24 -8.11
N PHE A 57 6.55 16.13 -8.77
CA PHE A 57 6.48 17.56 -8.46
C PHE A 57 5.13 18.15 -8.88
N SER A 58 4.53 17.65 -9.96
CA SER A 58 3.16 18.01 -10.34
C SER A 58 2.15 17.61 -9.25
N ALA A 59 2.34 16.48 -8.56
CA ALA A 59 1.54 16.11 -7.39
C ALA A 59 1.79 17.00 -6.17
N GLN A 60 2.93 17.66 -6.07
CA GLN A 60 3.30 18.47 -4.91
C GLN A 60 2.78 19.90 -4.98
N LEU A 61 2.64 20.44 -6.19
CA LEU A 61 2.25 21.83 -6.40
C LEU A 61 0.75 21.99 -6.63
N GLN A 62 0.17 23.02 -6.02
CA GLN A 62 -1.22 23.44 -6.25
C GLN A 62 -1.30 24.96 -6.28
N PRO A 63 -2.07 25.56 -7.24
CA PRO A 63 -2.78 24.90 -8.34
C PRO A 63 -1.83 24.33 -9.38
N LEU A 64 -2.16 23.18 -9.93
CA LEU A 64 -1.33 22.53 -10.94
C LEU A 64 -1.55 23.17 -12.31
N ALA A 65 -0.54 23.86 -12.84
CA ALA A 65 -0.47 24.25 -14.24
C ALA A 65 0.54 23.34 -14.97
N THR A 66 0.07 22.61 -15.96
CA THR A 66 0.93 21.68 -16.70
C THR A 66 1.65 22.42 -17.83
N ASP A 67 2.99 22.36 -17.86
CA ASP A 67 3.76 22.81 -19.02
C ASP A 67 3.59 21.81 -20.17
N GLU A 68 2.87 22.22 -21.21
CA GLU A 68 2.52 21.36 -22.36
C GLU A 68 3.75 20.77 -23.06
N LYS A 69 4.84 21.52 -23.16
CA LYS A 69 6.08 21.06 -23.79
C LYS A 69 6.73 19.94 -22.97
N SER A 70 6.78 20.11 -21.67
CA SER A 70 7.32 19.10 -20.74
C SER A 70 6.45 17.83 -20.72
N LEU A 71 5.13 17.98 -20.69
CA LEU A 71 4.21 16.86 -20.75
C LEU A 71 4.33 16.09 -22.08
N ALA A 72 4.36 16.81 -23.21
CA ALA A 72 4.55 16.20 -24.53
C ALA A 72 5.87 15.43 -24.64
N ALA A 73 6.94 15.92 -24.03
CA ALA A 73 8.23 15.21 -23.98
C ALA A 73 8.13 13.93 -23.11
N CYS A 74 7.40 13.97 -21.99
CA CYS A 74 7.14 12.77 -21.17
C CYS A 74 6.35 11.71 -21.97
N VAL A 75 5.35 12.12 -22.75
CA VAL A 75 4.59 11.22 -23.65
C VAL A 75 5.50 10.60 -24.71
N ARG A 76 6.38 11.42 -25.34
CA ARG A 76 7.37 10.89 -26.30
C ARG A 76 8.33 9.88 -25.66
N ALA A 77 8.76 10.16 -24.44
CA ALA A 77 9.61 9.24 -23.67
C ALA A 77 8.90 7.91 -23.35
N ALA A 78 7.61 7.93 -23.05
CA ALA A 78 6.81 6.71 -22.85
C ALA A 78 6.72 5.86 -24.14
N ASN A 79 6.72 6.49 -25.31
CA ASN A 79 6.72 5.80 -26.59
C ASN A 79 8.09 5.24 -27.00
N GLN A 80 9.18 5.74 -26.37
CA GLN A 80 10.56 5.24 -26.56
C GLN A 80 10.85 4.16 -25.51
N LYS A 81 10.46 2.92 -25.81
CA LYS A 81 10.40 1.80 -24.85
C LYS A 81 11.70 1.54 -24.06
N ASP A 82 12.87 1.79 -24.64
CA ASP A 82 14.14 1.37 -24.06
C ASP A 82 14.60 2.22 -22.85
N GLY A 83 14.25 3.51 -22.81
CA GLY A 83 14.72 4.42 -21.76
C GLY A 83 14.07 4.19 -20.40
N LEU A 84 12.74 4.13 -20.36
CA LEU A 84 11.99 3.89 -19.12
C LEU A 84 12.10 2.45 -18.63
N ALA A 85 12.19 1.48 -19.55
CA ALA A 85 12.36 0.08 -19.23
C ALA A 85 13.70 -0.23 -18.54
N GLY A 86 14.72 0.61 -18.77
CA GLY A 86 16.04 0.49 -18.14
C GLY A 86 16.14 1.04 -16.70
N LEU A 87 15.09 1.66 -16.19
CA LEU A 87 15.10 2.19 -14.82
C LEU A 87 15.11 1.08 -13.76
N SER A 88 15.97 1.23 -12.74
CA SER A 88 15.99 0.27 -11.64
C SER A 88 14.71 0.34 -10.80
N GLY A 89 14.24 -0.81 -10.33
CA GLY A 89 13.02 -0.92 -9.53
C GLY A 89 13.08 -0.09 -8.26
N GLU A 90 14.25 0.02 -7.62
CA GLU A 90 14.45 0.82 -6.41
C GLU A 90 14.26 2.32 -6.67
N ARG A 91 14.77 2.82 -7.80
CA ARG A 91 14.61 4.23 -8.18
C ARG A 91 13.13 4.54 -8.52
N LEU A 92 12.46 3.61 -9.22
CA LEU A 92 11.02 3.69 -9.50
C LEU A 92 10.22 3.75 -8.19
N ALA A 93 10.49 2.83 -7.25
CA ALA A 93 9.82 2.76 -5.96
C ALA A 93 9.99 4.05 -5.15
N GLN A 94 11.21 4.60 -5.09
CA GLN A 94 11.49 5.83 -4.36
C GLN A 94 10.68 7.03 -4.87
N GLU A 95 10.63 7.24 -6.19
CA GLU A 95 9.86 8.34 -6.76
C GLU A 95 8.34 8.10 -6.64
N LEU A 96 7.88 6.84 -6.80
CA LEU A 96 6.48 6.46 -6.62
C LEU A 96 6.01 6.67 -5.18
N PHE A 97 6.77 6.24 -4.17
CA PHE A 97 6.41 6.45 -2.77
C PHE A 97 6.38 7.94 -2.41
N LYS A 98 7.32 8.75 -2.92
CA LYS A 98 7.27 10.20 -2.76
C LYS A 98 6.03 10.81 -3.42
N LEU A 99 5.64 10.34 -4.61
CA LEU A 99 4.40 10.77 -5.25
C LEU A 99 3.19 10.39 -4.39
N LEU A 100 3.11 9.14 -3.95
CA LEU A 100 2.01 8.64 -3.14
C LEU A 100 1.91 9.29 -1.75
N SER A 101 2.95 9.98 -1.27
CA SER A 101 2.87 10.74 -0.02
C SER A 101 1.99 12.00 -0.11
N HIS A 102 1.73 12.51 -1.32
CA HIS A 102 0.91 13.70 -1.55
C HIS A 102 -0.58 13.39 -1.65
N VAL A 103 -1.41 14.32 -1.21
CA VAL A 103 -2.89 14.18 -1.27
C VAL A 103 -3.42 14.22 -2.71
N THR A 104 -2.69 14.84 -3.61
CA THR A 104 -2.99 14.97 -5.03
C THR A 104 -2.43 13.83 -5.89
N ALA A 105 -1.91 12.78 -5.26
CA ALA A 105 -1.38 11.60 -5.96
C ALA A 105 -2.35 11.00 -7.00
N PRO A 106 -3.67 10.90 -6.76
CA PRO A 106 -4.61 10.39 -7.76
C PRO A 106 -4.56 11.16 -9.07
N HIS A 107 -4.59 12.50 -9.01
CA HIS A 107 -4.52 13.35 -10.20
C HIS A 107 -3.21 13.19 -10.98
N ALA A 108 -2.07 13.10 -10.26
CA ALA A 108 -0.78 12.86 -10.93
C ALA A 108 -0.73 11.49 -11.62
N LEU A 109 -1.35 10.47 -11.03
CA LEU A 109 -1.44 9.13 -11.65
C LEU A 109 -2.36 9.12 -12.87
N GLU A 110 -3.44 9.88 -12.87
CA GLU A 110 -4.31 10.08 -14.05
C GLU A 110 -3.54 10.74 -15.20
N LEU A 111 -2.74 11.77 -14.90
CA LEU A 111 -1.85 12.38 -15.90
C LEU A 111 -0.80 11.39 -16.42
N MET A 112 -0.24 10.54 -15.55
CA MET A 112 0.70 9.48 -15.94
C MET A 112 0.04 8.40 -16.80
N ASP A 113 -1.22 8.06 -16.53
CA ASP A 113 -2.00 7.14 -17.36
C ASP A 113 -2.23 7.71 -18.75
N GLY A 114 -2.72 8.95 -18.83
CA GLY A 114 -2.88 9.67 -20.09
C GLY A 114 -1.59 9.84 -20.89
N ALA A 115 -0.44 9.86 -20.22
CA ALA A 115 0.89 9.88 -20.83
C ALA A 115 1.44 8.49 -21.21
N GLY A 116 0.73 7.39 -20.89
CA GLY A 116 1.15 6.02 -21.19
C GLY A 116 2.29 5.49 -20.29
N LEU A 117 2.44 6.01 -19.09
CA LEU A 117 3.57 5.69 -18.20
C LEU A 117 3.30 4.54 -17.24
N LEU A 118 2.04 4.27 -16.91
CA LEU A 118 1.71 3.27 -15.89
C LEU A 118 2.23 1.85 -16.21
N PRO A 119 2.25 1.36 -17.48
CA PRO A 119 2.80 0.04 -17.80
C PRO A 119 4.31 -0.13 -17.48
N PHE A 120 5.06 0.97 -17.36
CA PHE A 120 6.47 0.92 -16.94
C PHE A 120 6.62 0.73 -15.44
N ILE A 121 5.60 1.07 -14.65
CA ILE A 121 5.60 1.03 -13.19
C ILE A 121 4.89 -0.24 -12.69
N PHE A 122 3.70 -0.49 -13.24
CA PHE A 122 2.85 -1.61 -12.80
C PHE A 122 2.98 -2.81 -13.74
N PRO A 123 3.14 -4.05 -13.22
CA PRO A 123 3.17 -5.29 -14.02
C PRO A 123 1.77 -5.75 -14.46
N PHE A 124 0.77 -4.93 -14.27
CA PHE A 124 -0.64 -5.12 -14.64
C PHE A 124 -1.18 -3.80 -15.19
N THR A 125 -2.31 -3.83 -15.87
CA THR A 125 -3.01 -2.61 -16.30
C THR A 125 -3.94 -2.17 -15.17
N PRO A 126 -3.66 -1.04 -14.46
CA PRO A 126 -4.59 -0.53 -13.48
C PRO A 126 -5.91 -0.11 -14.15
N ALA A 127 -7.04 -0.48 -13.56
CA ALA A 127 -8.34 0.08 -13.92
C ALA A 127 -8.48 1.45 -13.23
N MET A 128 -7.95 2.49 -13.85
CA MET A 128 -7.75 3.80 -13.21
C MET A 128 -9.04 4.45 -12.71
N ASP A 129 -10.17 4.14 -13.28
CA ASP A 129 -11.49 4.57 -12.80
C ASP A 129 -11.78 4.06 -11.37
N ILE A 130 -11.50 2.78 -11.10
CA ILE A 130 -11.75 2.16 -9.80
C ILE A 130 -10.58 2.40 -8.83
N GLN A 131 -9.34 2.21 -9.28
CA GLN A 131 -8.16 2.28 -8.41
C GLN A 131 -7.76 3.70 -8.05
N SER A 132 -7.94 4.67 -8.97
CA SER A 132 -7.75 6.09 -8.65
C SER A 132 -8.80 6.55 -7.62
N MET A 133 -10.07 6.13 -7.79
CA MET A 133 -11.13 6.41 -6.81
C MET A 133 -10.82 5.77 -5.45
N ARG A 134 -10.40 4.49 -5.41
CA ARG A 134 -10.02 3.81 -4.16
C ARG A 134 -8.87 4.53 -3.46
N LEU A 135 -7.85 4.96 -4.20
CA LEU A 135 -6.75 5.75 -3.65
C LEU A 135 -7.23 7.11 -3.13
N ALA A 136 -8.05 7.83 -3.89
CA ALA A 136 -8.58 9.13 -3.49
C ALA A 136 -9.42 9.02 -2.21
N ASN A 137 -10.28 8.00 -2.12
CA ASN A 137 -11.07 7.72 -0.92
C ASN A 137 -10.18 7.37 0.29
N LEU A 138 -9.14 6.54 0.10
CA LEU A 138 -8.20 6.22 1.16
C LEU A 138 -7.47 7.46 1.66
N ILE A 139 -7.01 8.33 0.77
CA ILE A 139 -6.37 9.61 1.13
C ILE A 139 -7.35 10.49 1.91
N ASN A 140 -8.58 10.63 1.43
CA ASN A 140 -9.61 11.41 2.12
C ASN A 140 -9.92 10.84 3.52
N ILE A 141 -9.96 9.52 3.69
CA ILE A 141 -10.12 8.86 5.00
C ILE A 141 -8.95 9.22 5.92
N GLN A 142 -7.72 9.14 5.42
CA GLN A 142 -6.53 9.46 6.20
C GLN A 142 -6.54 10.93 6.65
N GLU A 143 -6.80 11.87 5.75
CA GLU A 143 -6.84 13.31 6.05
C GLU A 143 -8.00 13.68 6.99
N THR A 144 -9.22 13.25 6.66
CA THR A 144 -10.44 13.62 7.41
C THR A 144 -10.45 13.07 8.84
N HIS A 145 -9.87 11.88 9.02
CA HIS A 145 -9.89 11.20 10.33
C HIS A 145 -8.54 11.20 11.04
N PHE A 146 -7.58 12.01 10.57
CA PHE A 146 -6.26 12.21 11.16
C PHE A 146 -5.44 10.91 11.31
N PHE A 147 -5.54 10.01 10.33
CA PHE A 147 -4.64 8.88 10.24
C PHE A 147 -3.35 9.28 9.52
N GLU A 148 -2.24 8.65 9.92
CA GLU A 148 -0.97 8.88 9.24
C GLU A 148 -1.02 8.44 7.77
N ALA A 149 -0.37 9.22 6.90
CA ALA A 149 -0.23 8.89 5.50
C ALA A 149 0.69 7.67 5.34
N ASP A 150 0.15 6.57 4.84
CA ASP A 150 0.89 5.32 4.61
C ASP A 150 1.02 5.06 3.11
N THR A 151 2.21 5.29 2.58
CA THR A 151 2.48 5.19 1.15
C THR A 151 2.43 3.75 0.62
N LEU A 152 2.73 2.74 1.45
CA LEU A 152 2.61 1.35 1.06
C LEU A 152 1.14 0.92 0.99
N LEU A 153 0.32 1.39 1.92
CA LEU A 153 -1.13 1.18 1.89
C LEU A 153 -1.78 1.91 0.70
N ARG A 154 -1.32 3.14 0.39
CA ARG A 154 -1.74 3.87 -0.81
C ARG A 154 -1.33 3.13 -2.10
N LEU A 155 -0.15 2.50 -2.13
CA LEU A 155 0.24 1.62 -3.23
C LEU A 155 -0.68 0.39 -3.33
N ALA A 156 -1.04 -0.23 -2.21
CA ALA A 156 -2.00 -1.34 -2.18
C ALA A 156 -3.37 -0.95 -2.73
N ALA A 157 -3.85 0.29 -2.48
CA ALA A 157 -5.11 0.78 -3.02
C ALA A 157 -5.14 0.84 -4.56
N LEU A 158 -3.98 0.97 -5.20
CA LEU A 158 -3.84 0.95 -6.67
C LEU A 158 -3.78 -0.47 -7.26
N CYS A 159 -3.71 -1.50 -6.43
CA CYS A 159 -3.58 -2.88 -6.88
C CYS A 159 -4.93 -3.60 -6.87
N PRO A 160 -5.18 -4.50 -7.82
CA PRO A 160 -6.22 -5.50 -7.64
C PRO A 160 -5.90 -6.39 -6.44
N ASP A 161 -6.93 -6.86 -5.75
CA ASP A 161 -6.79 -7.73 -4.59
C ASP A 161 -6.29 -9.11 -5.05
N SER A 162 -4.97 -9.27 -5.17
CA SER A 162 -4.31 -10.47 -5.69
C SER A 162 -2.91 -10.65 -5.12
N LYS A 163 -2.67 -11.81 -4.54
CA LYS A 163 -1.34 -12.21 -4.05
C LYS A 163 -0.31 -12.35 -5.17
N VAL A 164 -0.74 -12.77 -6.36
CA VAL A 164 0.13 -12.87 -7.54
C VAL A 164 0.60 -11.49 -7.95
N VAL A 165 -0.32 -10.53 -8.03
CA VAL A 165 -0.02 -9.13 -8.38
C VAL A 165 0.92 -8.50 -7.36
N SER A 166 0.70 -8.73 -6.05
CA SER A 166 1.60 -8.22 -5.01
C SER A 166 3.03 -8.72 -5.16
N GLY A 167 3.20 -9.99 -5.53
CA GLY A 167 4.51 -10.59 -5.80
C GLY A 167 5.20 -9.95 -7.01
N GLN A 168 4.51 -9.87 -8.13
CA GLN A 168 5.03 -9.27 -9.37
C GLN A 168 5.41 -7.79 -9.17
N LEU A 169 4.56 -7.01 -8.47
CA LEU A 169 4.85 -5.61 -8.17
C LEU A 169 6.04 -5.46 -7.21
N SER A 170 6.13 -6.31 -6.19
CA SER A 170 7.25 -6.32 -5.26
C SER A 170 8.59 -6.61 -5.94
N GLU A 171 8.60 -7.54 -6.89
CA GLU A 171 9.77 -7.85 -7.72
C GLU A 171 10.12 -6.67 -8.64
N LYS A 172 9.13 -6.13 -9.36
CA LYS A 172 9.30 -4.98 -10.27
C LYS A 172 9.90 -3.77 -9.57
N LEU A 173 9.39 -3.43 -8.38
CA LEU A 173 9.82 -2.29 -7.58
C LEU A 173 10.97 -2.61 -6.61
N ARG A 174 11.44 -3.86 -6.59
CA ARG A 174 12.48 -4.35 -5.67
C ARG A 174 12.21 -3.96 -4.22
N LEU A 175 10.99 -4.22 -3.76
CA LEU A 175 10.57 -3.88 -2.41
C LEU A 175 11.35 -4.68 -1.36
N SER A 176 11.55 -4.11 -0.18
CA SER A 176 12.14 -4.83 0.95
C SER A 176 11.27 -6.04 1.34
N LYS A 177 11.86 -7.06 1.96
CA LYS A 177 11.13 -8.25 2.45
C LYS A 177 9.94 -7.88 3.36
N LYS A 178 10.12 -6.83 4.19
CA LYS A 178 9.06 -6.30 5.06
C LYS A 178 7.89 -5.72 4.24
N HIS A 179 8.19 -4.86 3.27
CA HIS A 179 7.17 -4.26 2.40
C HIS A 179 6.47 -5.32 1.54
N THR A 180 7.21 -6.27 0.96
CA THR A 180 6.65 -7.38 0.18
C THR A 180 5.65 -8.20 1.01
N LYS A 181 6.03 -8.57 2.25
CA LYS A 181 5.16 -9.34 3.15
C LYS A 181 3.90 -8.58 3.51
N ARG A 182 4.02 -7.29 3.86
CA ARG A 182 2.88 -6.44 4.22
C ARG A 182 1.96 -6.20 3.02
N LEU A 183 2.51 -5.89 1.84
CA LEU A 183 1.72 -5.71 0.62
C LEU A 183 0.95 -6.98 0.25
N ALA A 184 1.60 -8.15 0.32
CA ALA A 184 0.95 -9.43 0.07
C ALA A 184 -0.20 -9.70 1.05
N ALA A 185 0.00 -9.40 2.34
CA ALA A 185 -1.03 -9.56 3.36
C ALA A 185 -2.20 -8.57 3.20
N ALA A 186 -1.91 -7.33 2.81
CA ALA A 186 -2.94 -6.32 2.55
C ALA A 186 -3.82 -6.65 1.33
N LEU A 187 -3.28 -7.36 0.33
CA LEU A 187 -4.01 -7.77 -0.88
C LEU A 187 -4.55 -9.23 -0.80
N GLU A 188 -4.38 -9.89 0.34
CA GLU A 188 -4.93 -11.22 0.60
C GLU A 188 -6.44 -11.12 0.88
N THR A 189 -7.25 -11.88 0.15
CA THR A 189 -8.73 -11.83 0.23
C THR A 189 -9.35 -12.82 1.20
N SER A 190 -8.53 -13.61 1.90
CA SER A 190 -9.00 -14.57 2.91
C SER A 190 -9.73 -13.91 4.09
N CYS A 191 -9.47 -12.61 4.33
CA CYS A 191 -10.15 -11.79 5.30
C CYS A 191 -10.61 -10.47 4.64
N ASN A 192 -11.92 -10.32 4.46
CA ASN A 192 -12.54 -9.08 3.97
C ASN A 192 -13.38 -8.47 5.09
N PRO A 193 -12.85 -7.53 5.90
CA PRO A 193 -13.60 -6.86 6.94
C PRO A 193 -14.80 -6.11 6.39
N VAL A 194 -15.86 -6.06 7.17
CA VAL A 194 -17.04 -5.21 6.95
C VAL A 194 -17.26 -4.34 8.18
N CYS A 195 -17.76 -3.13 8.00
CA CYS A 195 -17.87 -2.15 9.10
C CYS A 195 -18.79 -2.60 10.25
N TYR A 196 -19.70 -3.53 9.99
CA TYR A 196 -20.64 -4.11 10.96
C TYR A 196 -20.21 -5.49 11.49
N MET A 197 -18.96 -5.87 11.27
CA MET A 197 -18.37 -7.11 11.79
C MET A 197 -18.51 -7.18 13.32
N SER A 198 -18.95 -8.32 13.83
CA SER A 198 -19.02 -8.54 15.28
C SER A 198 -17.63 -8.62 15.91
N ALA A 199 -17.55 -8.34 17.21
CA ALA A 199 -16.27 -8.43 17.93
C ALA A 199 -15.65 -9.83 17.87
N ARG A 200 -16.46 -10.89 17.84
CA ARG A 200 -16.00 -12.28 17.70
C ARG A 200 -15.39 -12.52 16.31
N GLU A 201 -16.07 -12.12 15.25
CA GLU A 201 -15.54 -12.23 13.87
C GLU A 201 -14.25 -11.45 13.72
N MET A 202 -14.19 -10.23 14.28
CA MET A 202 -12.98 -9.40 14.28
C MET A 202 -11.81 -10.11 14.98
N ARG A 203 -12.02 -10.64 16.21
CA ARG A 203 -10.97 -11.36 16.96
C ARG A 203 -10.45 -12.58 16.21
N ARG A 204 -11.37 -13.35 15.60
CA ARG A 204 -11.01 -14.49 14.74
C ARG A 204 -10.16 -14.06 13.55
N ALA A 205 -10.56 -13.02 12.83
CA ALA A 205 -9.82 -12.48 11.70
C ALA A 205 -8.44 -11.96 12.12
N LEU A 206 -8.36 -11.21 13.21
CA LEU A 206 -7.09 -10.72 13.77
C LEU A 206 -6.14 -11.84 14.17
N TYR A 207 -6.68 -12.92 14.77
CA TYR A 207 -5.88 -14.07 15.16
C TYR A 207 -5.20 -14.73 13.96
N VAL A 208 -5.92 -14.88 12.86
CA VAL A 208 -5.48 -15.57 11.64
C VAL A 208 -4.59 -14.67 10.78
N SER A 209 -5.02 -13.45 10.47
CA SER A 209 -4.30 -12.55 9.56
C SER A 209 -3.22 -11.71 10.22
N GLY A 210 -3.32 -11.50 11.54
CA GLY A 210 -2.50 -10.55 12.27
C GLY A 210 -3.04 -9.12 12.21
N ARG A 211 -2.65 -8.32 13.21
CA ARG A 211 -3.17 -6.95 13.41
C ARG A 211 -2.92 -6.03 12.23
N GLU A 212 -1.67 -5.95 11.74
CA GLU A 212 -1.28 -5.03 10.65
C GLU A 212 -2.07 -5.34 9.38
N ALA A 213 -2.13 -6.61 8.98
CA ALA A 213 -2.85 -7.03 7.79
C ALA A 213 -4.36 -6.78 7.89
N PHE A 214 -4.95 -7.04 9.06
CA PHE A 214 -6.37 -6.79 9.28
C PHE A 214 -6.70 -5.29 9.19
N ILE A 215 -5.90 -4.42 9.81
CA ILE A 215 -6.10 -2.97 9.77
C ILE A 215 -5.90 -2.44 8.34
N ASP A 216 -4.87 -2.88 7.63
CA ASP A 216 -4.66 -2.53 6.22
C ASP A 216 -5.88 -2.90 5.37
N ARG A 217 -6.44 -4.11 5.58
CA ARG A 217 -7.68 -4.53 4.90
C ARG A 217 -8.87 -3.69 5.29
N CYS A 218 -9.02 -3.29 6.55
CA CYS A 218 -10.09 -2.37 6.96
C CYS A 218 -10.03 -1.06 6.18
N PHE A 219 -8.88 -0.45 6.04
CA PHE A 219 -8.72 0.78 5.26
C PHE A 219 -9.04 0.58 3.78
N LEU A 220 -8.57 -0.51 3.17
CA LEU A 220 -8.82 -0.80 1.76
C LEU A 220 -10.29 -1.10 1.47
N MET A 221 -10.98 -1.77 2.40
CA MET A 221 -12.42 -2.02 2.28
C MET A 221 -13.25 -0.78 2.57
N TRP A 222 -12.83 0.05 3.54
CA TRP A 222 -13.47 1.34 3.80
C TRP A 222 -13.37 2.28 2.59
N ALA A 223 -12.22 2.30 1.91
CA ALA A 223 -12.04 3.11 0.70
C ALA A 223 -12.96 2.70 -0.47
N LEU A 224 -13.53 1.51 -0.43
CA LEU A 224 -14.54 1.00 -1.37
C LEU A 224 -15.98 1.14 -0.87
N ASP A 225 -16.18 1.56 0.38
CA ASP A 225 -17.51 1.69 0.99
C ASP A 225 -18.15 3.02 0.58
N GLU A 226 -19.18 2.95 -0.24
CA GLU A 226 -19.91 4.13 -0.73
C GLU A 226 -20.77 4.81 0.34
N LYS A 227 -20.97 4.18 1.51
CA LYS A 227 -21.82 4.68 2.57
C LYS A 227 -21.04 5.57 3.54
N ILE A 228 -21.15 6.88 3.37
CA ILE A 228 -20.51 7.89 4.23
C ILE A 228 -20.82 7.67 5.73
N ASN A 229 -22.03 7.21 6.07
CA ASN A 229 -22.44 6.99 7.45
C ASN A 229 -21.71 5.84 8.15
N ASN A 230 -20.98 4.99 7.40
CA ASN A 230 -20.21 3.87 7.96
C ASN A 230 -18.85 4.29 8.56
N ALA A 231 -18.44 5.54 8.44
CA ALA A 231 -17.16 6.02 8.94
C ALA A 231 -16.96 5.78 10.45
N VAL A 232 -18.03 5.95 11.25
CA VAL A 232 -17.98 5.71 12.71
C VAL A 232 -17.73 4.23 13.00
N GLN A 233 -18.39 3.33 12.28
CA GLN A 233 -18.24 1.88 12.44
C GLN A 233 -16.84 1.42 12.02
N TRP A 234 -16.32 1.91 10.89
CA TRP A 234 -14.96 1.60 10.45
C TRP A 234 -13.91 2.05 11.47
N ARG A 235 -14.05 3.27 11.99
CA ARG A 235 -13.15 3.79 13.04
C ARG A 235 -13.21 2.96 14.31
N ALA A 236 -14.41 2.59 14.74
CA ALA A 236 -14.60 1.73 15.91
C ALA A 236 -13.96 0.35 15.71
N LEU A 237 -14.13 -0.25 14.54
CA LEU A 237 -13.53 -1.54 14.20
C LEU A 237 -11.99 -1.46 14.22
N ILE A 238 -11.40 -0.43 13.62
CA ILE A 238 -9.95 -0.21 13.62
C ILE A 238 -9.45 0.04 15.05
N ALA A 239 -10.15 0.84 15.86
CA ALA A 239 -9.76 1.10 17.24
C ALA A 239 -9.78 -0.18 18.09
N MET A 240 -10.83 -1.01 17.96
CA MET A 240 -10.91 -2.30 18.63
C MET A 240 -9.78 -3.24 18.17
N ALA A 241 -9.50 -3.29 16.87
CA ALA A 241 -8.42 -4.10 16.32
C ALA A 241 -7.03 -3.65 16.82
N THR A 242 -6.84 -2.36 17.00
CA THR A 242 -5.58 -1.78 17.50
C THR A 242 -5.33 -2.13 18.97
N SER A 243 -6.38 -2.17 19.79
CA SER A 243 -6.28 -2.46 21.22
C SER A 243 -6.30 -3.95 21.57
N TRP A 244 -6.76 -4.82 20.64
CA TRP A 244 -6.87 -6.25 20.92
C TRP A 244 -5.49 -6.93 20.96
N GLU A 245 -5.25 -7.71 22.00
CA GLU A 245 -4.05 -8.52 22.15
C GLU A 245 -4.33 -9.97 21.74
N LYS A 246 -3.45 -10.51 20.90
CA LYS A 246 -3.56 -11.89 20.45
C LYS A 246 -3.30 -12.83 21.62
N PRO A 247 -4.26 -13.68 22.01
CA PRO A 247 -4.02 -14.66 23.06
C PRO A 247 -3.10 -15.78 22.56
N ASP A 248 -2.29 -16.31 23.49
CA ASP A 248 -1.47 -17.48 23.22
C ASP A 248 -2.33 -18.75 23.28
N PHE A 249 -2.19 -19.60 22.27
CA PHE A 249 -2.88 -20.89 22.28
C PHE A 249 -2.16 -21.84 23.24
N PRO A 250 -2.84 -22.33 24.30
CA PRO A 250 -2.18 -23.03 25.40
C PRO A 250 -1.87 -24.51 25.15
N LEU A 251 -1.95 -24.99 23.91
CA LEU A 251 -1.58 -26.36 23.52
C LEU A 251 -0.12 -26.41 23.07
N THR A 252 0.65 -27.33 23.68
CA THR A 252 2.06 -27.55 23.32
C THR A 252 2.29 -28.91 22.65
N GLY A 253 3.42 -29.06 21.95
CA GLY A 253 3.82 -30.32 21.32
C GLY A 253 3.93 -31.47 22.33
N ASP A 254 4.43 -31.21 23.56
CA ASP A 254 4.55 -32.21 24.61
C ASP A 254 3.20 -32.70 25.13
N MET A 255 2.21 -31.80 25.22
CA MET A 255 0.83 -32.17 25.55
C MET A 255 0.21 -33.09 24.48
N MET A 256 0.47 -32.81 23.20
CA MET A 256 0.02 -33.68 22.11
C MET A 256 0.68 -35.04 22.11
N LYS A 257 1.99 -35.13 22.37
CA LYS A 257 2.73 -36.39 22.54
C LYS A 257 2.17 -37.20 23.71
N THR A 258 1.90 -36.56 24.84
CA THR A 258 1.29 -37.20 26.01
C THR A 258 -0.11 -37.72 25.72
N ALA A 259 -0.87 -37.06 24.84
CA ALA A 259 -2.18 -37.51 24.38
C ALA A 259 -2.11 -38.63 23.32
N GLY A 260 -0.93 -39.07 22.91
CA GLY A 260 -0.74 -40.15 21.95
C GLY A 260 -0.73 -39.74 20.49
N VAL A 261 -0.59 -38.43 20.18
CA VAL A 261 -0.46 -37.96 18.79
C VAL A 261 0.95 -38.32 18.26
N PRO A 262 1.02 -39.07 17.13
CA PRO A 262 2.32 -39.43 16.55
C PRO A 262 3.04 -38.18 16.00
N GLU A 263 4.37 -38.21 16.07
CA GLU A 263 5.19 -37.16 15.47
C GLU A 263 5.06 -37.18 13.94
N GLY A 264 5.00 -35.99 13.33
CA GLY A 264 4.91 -35.84 11.88
C GLY A 264 3.73 -35.00 11.43
N PRO A 265 3.26 -35.17 10.18
CA PRO A 265 2.17 -34.36 9.60
C PRO A 265 0.85 -34.43 10.38
N GLU A 266 0.59 -35.57 11.04
CA GLU A 266 -0.58 -35.81 11.86
C GLU A 266 -0.65 -34.84 13.05
N MET A 267 0.49 -34.60 13.70
CA MET A 267 0.59 -33.65 14.82
C MET A 267 0.14 -32.24 14.37
N GLY A 268 0.56 -31.79 13.19
CA GLY A 268 0.14 -30.51 12.62
C GLY A 268 -1.38 -30.45 12.36
N ARG A 269 -1.97 -31.53 11.86
CA ARG A 269 -3.40 -31.62 11.58
C ARG A 269 -4.25 -31.56 12.86
N VAL A 270 -3.87 -32.35 13.85
CA VAL A 270 -4.57 -32.35 15.16
C VAL A 270 -4.44 -30.99 15.84
N PHE A 271 -3.24 -30.38 15.81
CA PHE A 271 -3.01 -29.04 16.36
C PHE A 271 -3.95 -28.01 15.71
N GLN A 272 -4.01 -27.97 14.38
CA GLN A 272 -4.86 -27.03 13.66
C GLN A 272 -6.36 -27.25 13.91
N GLU A 273 -6.78 -28.52 14.10
CA GLU A 273 -8.18 -28.82 14.40
C GLU A 273 -8.58 -28.33 15.80
N VAL A 274 -7.76 -28.56 16.81
CA VAL A 274 -8.02 -28.09 18.18
C VAL A 274 -7.90 -26.57 18.26
N GLU A 275 -6.92 -25.96 17.59
CA GLU A 275 -6.76 -24.51 17.51
C GLU A 275 -7.99 -23.84 16.86
N ARG A 276 -8.49 -24.40 15.74
CA ARG A 276 -9.71 -23.89 15.07
C ARG A 276 -10.92 -23.91 16.01
N TRP A 277 -11.12 -25.02 16.70
CA TRP A 277 -12.19 -25.13 17.70
C TRP A 277 -12.07 -24.06 18.80
N TRP A 278 -10.86 -23.83 19.31
CA TRP A 278 -10.60 -22.80 20.32
C TRP A 278 -10.83 -21.38 19.78
N ILE A 279 -10.45 -21.09 18.56
CA ILE A 279 -10.78 -19.83 17.88
C ILE A 279 -12.31 -19.69 17.74
N ASP A 280 -13.00 -20.77 17.38
CA ASP A 280 -14.46 -20.78 17.20
C ASP A 280 -15.21 -20.64 18.54
N SER A 281 -14.60 -20.94 19.66
CA SER A 281 -15.13 -20.65 21.01
C SER A 281 -14.85 -19.21 21.50
N ASP A 282 -14.32 -18.37 20.64
CA ASP A 282 -13.90 -17.00 20.98
C ASP A 282 -12.78 -16.93 22.05
N PHE A 283 -11.90 -17.90 22.05
CA PHE A 283 -10.73 -18.00 22.97
C PHE A 283 -11.12 -18.16 24.44
N THR A 284 -12.36 -18.56 24.74
CA THR A 284 -12.86 -18.65 26.11
C THR A 284 -12.53 -19.96 26.81
N GLU A 285 -12.16 -20.99 26.05
CA GLU A 285 -11.88 -22.31 26.57
C GLU A 285 -10.56 -22.36 27.33
N ASP A 286 -10.64 -22.95 28.50
CA ASP A 286 -9.47 -23.13 29.36
C ASP A 286 -8.59 -24.32 28.93
N LYS A 287 -7.43 -24.44 29.57
CA LYS A 287 -6.48 -25.52 29.29
C LYS A 287 -7.08 -26.92 29.46
N PHE A 288 -8.01 -27.09 30.40
CA PHE A 288 -8.63 -28.39 30.66
C PHE A 288 -9.54 -28.78 29.49
N SER A 289 -10.42 -27.87 29.08
CA SER A 289 -11.32 -28.05 27.92
C SER A 289 -10.54 -28.35 26.62
N ILE A 290 -9.39 -27.69 26.44
CA ILE A 290 -8.51 -27.92 25.28
C ILE A 290 -7.92 -29.34 25.31
N ILE A 291 -7.51 -29.85 26.48
CA ILE A 291 -6.99 -31.21 26.64
C ILE A 291 -8.09 -32.24 26.36
N GLU A 292 -9.29 -32.03 26.86
CA GLU A 292 -10.44 -32.92 26.58
C GLU A 292 -10.80 -32.93 25.10
N ARG A 293 -10.81 -31.77 24.42
CA ARG A 293 -10.98 -31.67 22.97
C ARG A 293 -9.87 -32.40 22.23
N LEU A 294 -8.61 -32.24 22.64
CA LEU A 294 -7.48 -32.94 22.05
C LEU A 294 -7.68 -34.46 22.12
N LYS A 295 -8.04 -35.01 23.27
CA LYS A 295 -8.32 -36.45 23.43
C LYS A 295 -9.44 -36.93 22.51
N ALA A 296 -10.51 -36.15 22.40
CA ALA A 296 -11.64 -36.49 21.53
C ALA A 296 -11.21 -36.50 20.05
N VAL A 297 -10.39 -35.53 19.59
CA VAL A 297 -9.87 -35.49 18.22
C VAL A 297 -8.94 -36.68 17.95
N VAL A 298 -8.06 -37.03 18.90
CA VAL A 298 -7.15 -38.17 18.77
C VAL A 298 -7.93 -39.48 18.64
N GLN A 299 -8.95 -39.69 19.46
CA GLN A 299 -9.82 -40.88 19.40
C GLN A 299 -10.55 -40.97 18.05
N ALA A 300 -11.03 -39.84 17.50
CA ALA A 300 -11.75 -39.83 16.23
C ALA A 300 -10.82 -40.03 15.00
N THR A 301 -9.51 -39.78 15.17
CA THR A 301 -8.54 -39.84 14.07
C THR A 301 -7.80 -41.15 13.99
N ILE A 302 -7.63 -41.88 15.13
CA ILE A 302 -6.85 -43.11 15.24
C ILE A 302 -7.75 -44.37 15.17
N LEU A 303 -9.06 -44.21 15.28
CA LEU A 303 -10.07 -45.25 15.02
C LEU A 303 -10.62 -45.16 13.60
#